data_00a851d17fcff524b933061d8ef5a070
#
_entry.id   00a851d17fcff524b933061d8ef5a070
#
_cell.length_a   1.000
_cell.length_b   1.000
_cell.length_c   1.000
_cell.angle_alpha   90.00
_cell.angle_beta   90.00
_cell.angle_gamma   90.00
#
_symmetry.space_group_name_H-M   'P 1'
#
loop_
_entity.id
_entity.type
_entity.pdbx_description
1 polymer ?
#
loop_
_entity_poly.entity_id
_entity_poly.type
_entity_poly.pdbx_seq_one_letter_code
_entity_poly.pdbx_strand_id
1 'polypeptide(L)'
;MRTALLLLGFDRIDYFAKTLASLAANPEAHQHDLHLYLDGGPKARQDELIKLVEQSDFVNPTIVQRDSNWGVGRHLIGARRSLFDEQGYDRIILFEDDMTLYPDYVKTVLALSDWSEKYTDIGTVMAYNLNPTSKEVQEKALDQIIVTNRHFWGYCITRKVWDDIKDIIYQYEDKYIGSIPYNDRPHRRIRMFFIRGWMKKGRRLLSGEKLAPEHLLLAPFPKFPWRSPTSQDAITALALWVRGYCRLTTVVPRARYIGEKGLHFSPEVFKAQGFDSQQDYDFSEITRSYEFTLLTKNAQGEPLKPGSYE
;
A
#
# COMPACT_ATOMS: atom_id res chain seq x y z
N MET A 1 -19.85 3.82 1.80
CA MET A 1 -18.58 4.53 2.13
C MET A 1 -18.11 5.30 0.90
N ARG A 2 -17.80 6.59 1.08
CA ARG A 2 -17.21 7.42 0.02
C ARG A 2 -15.73 7.04 -0.16
N THR A 3 -15.37 6.57 -1.34
CA THR A 3 -14.03 6.04 -1.64
C THR A 3 -13.29 6.96 -2.61
N ALA A 4 -12.03 7.28 -2.32
CA ALA A 4 -11.13 7.93 -3.27
C ALA A 4 -10.15 6.91 -3.84
N LEU A 5 -9.95 6.96 -5.15
CA LEU A 5 -8.84 6.32 -5.84
C LEU A 5 -7.71 7.37 -5.94
N LEU A 6 -6.62 7.16 -5.23
CA LEU A 6 -5.48 8.06 -5.21
C LEU A 6 -4.38 7.51 -6.11
N LEU A 7 -4.11 8.19 -7.22
CA LEU A 7 -3.00 7.88 -8.12
C LEU A 7 -1.92 8.96 -8.01
N LEU A 8 -0.69 8.54 -7.80
CA LEU A 8 0.47 9.43 -7.73
C LEU A 8 1.22 9.46 -9.05
N GLY A 9 1.78 10.62 -9.41
CA GLY A 9 2.61 10.77 -10.61
C GLY A 9 3.74 11.78 -10.42
N PHE A 10 4.84 11.58 -11.17
CA PHE A 10 5.99 12.49 -11.16
C PHE A 10 6.64 12.63 -12.55
N ASP A 11 7.46 11.67 -12.96
CA ASP A 11 8.27 11.74 -14.20
C ASP A 11 8.26 10.48 -15.07
N ARG A 12 7.63 9.40 -14.62
CA ARG A 12 7.64 8.08 -15.28
C ARG A 12 6.41 7.88 -16.17
N ILE A 13 6.33 8.59 -17.30
CA ILE A 13 5.15 8.64 -18.17
C ILE A 13 4.70 7.22 -18.63
N ASP A 14 5.64 6.38 -19.08
CA ASP A 14 5.31 5.05 -19.61
C ASP A 14 4.74 4.11 -18.54
N TYR A 15 5.26 4.18 -17.31
CA TYR A 15 4.73 3.40 -16.19
C TYR A 15 3.35 3.94 -15.79
N PHE A 16 3.24 5.26 -15.63
CA PHE A 16 1.98 5.92 -15.30
C PHE A 16 0.88 5.60 -16.31
N ALA A 17 1.17 5.65 -17.62
CA ALA A 17 0.22 5.31 -18.66
C ALA A 17 -0.31 3.87 -18.52
N LYS A 18 0.56 2.92 -18.24
CA LYS A 18 0.18 1.52 -18.02
C LYS A 18 -0.67 1.35 -16.76
N THR A 19 -0.28 2.02 -15.67
CA THR A 19 -1.02 1.98 -14.41
C THR A 19 -2.42 2.59 -14.60
N LEU A 20 -2.51 3.77 -15.22
CA LEU A 20 -3.77 4.45 -15.49
C LEU A 20 -4.69 3.61 -16.41
N ALA A 21 -4.15 3.07 -17.51
CA ALA A 21 -4.91 2.22 -18.41
C ALA A 21 -5.44 0.95 -17.72
N SER A 22 -4.63 0.31 -16.89
CA SER A 22 -5.06 -0.86 -16.13
C SER A 22 -6.08 -0.52 -15.03
N LEU A 23 -5.97 0.66 -14.41
CA LEU A 23 -6.98 1.15 -13.46
C LEU A 23 -8.31 1.44 -14.18
N ALA A 24 -8.27 2.09 -15.34
CA ALA A 24 -9.45 2.34 -16.18
C ALA A 24 -10.13 1.05 -16.67
N ALA A 25 -9.37 -0.02 -16.83
CA ALA A 25 -9.92 -1.34 -17.18
C ALA A 25 -10.66 -2.04 -16.03
N ASN A 26 -10.64 -1.48 -14.82
CA ASN A 26 -11.41 -1.98 -13.68
C ASN A 26 -12.81 -1.33 -13.66
N PRO A 27 -13.91 -2.06 -13.89
CA PRO A 27 -15.26 -1.45 -13.96
C PRO A 27 -15.64 -0.71 -12.67
N GLU A 28 -15.26 -1.22 -11.52
CA GLU A 28 -15.53 -0.62 -10.22
C GLU A 28 -14.80 0.71 -10.01
N ALA A 29 -13.69 0.94 -10.70
CA ALA A 29 -12.93 2.19 -10.58
C ALA A 29 -13.75 3.40 -11.02
N HIS A 30 -14.62 3.23 -12.01
CA HIS A 30 -15.49 4.31 -12.55
C HIS A 30 -16.65 4.70 -11.62
N GLN A 31 -16.86 3.97 -10.54
CA GLN A 31 -17.87 4.26 -9.52
C GLN A 31 -17.32 5.13 -8.38
N HIS A 32 -16.04 5.51 -8.44
CA HIS A 32 -15.34 6.22 -7.38
C HIS A 32 -14.59 7.44 -7.91
N ASP A 33 -14.34 8.40 -7.01
CA ASP A 33 -13.65 9.64 -7.34
C ASP A 33 -12.15 9.35 -7.57
N LEU A 34 -11.65 9.63 -8.78
CA LEU A 34 -10.22 9.57 -9.09
C LEU A 34 -9.55 10.89 -8.70
N HIS A 35 -8.55 10.79 -7.83
CA HIS A 35 -7.67 11.89 -7.43
C HIS A 35 -6.26 11.63 -7.92
N LEU A 36 -5.79 12.51 -8.80
CA LEU A 36 -4.43 12.51 -9.30
C LEU A 36 -3.61 13.53 -8.53
N TYR A 37 -2.58 13.08 -7.85
CA TYR A 37 -1.62 13.95 -7.18
C TYR A 37 -0.29 13.90 -7.91
N LEU A 38 0.13 15.05 -8.47
CA LEU A 38 1.35 15.22 -9.25
C LEU A 38 2.39 15.98 -8.45
N ASP A 39 3.54 15.35 -8.19
CA ASP A 39 4.66 16.04 -7.55
C ASP A 39 5.31 17.02 -8.53
N GLY A 40 5.95 18.08 -8.01
CA GLY A 40 6.49 19.17 -8.79
C GLY A 40 8.01 19.13 -8.94
N GLY A 41 8.54 20.22 -9.49
CA GLY A 41 9.98 20.45 -9.65
C GLY A 41 10.50 20.21 -11.07
N PRO A 42 11.81 20.40 -11.31
CA PRO A 42 12.38 20.50 -12.67
C PRO A 42 12.28 19.22 -13.51
N LYS A 43 12.10 18.06 -12.87
CA LYS A 43 11.97 16.76 -13.54
C LYS A 43 10.52 16.32 -13.70
N ALA A 44 9.58 17.06 -13.09
CA ALA A 44 8.17 16.70 -13.15
C ALA A 44 7.64 16.80 -14.58
N ARG A 45 6.79 15.85 -14.96
CA ARG A 45 6.15 15.77 -16.27
C ARG A 45 4.64 15.96 -16.16
N GLN A 46 4.21 16.93 -15.34
CA GLN A 46 2.80 17.12 -14.97
C GLN A 46 1.88 17.27 -16.19
N ASP A 47 2.23 18.13 -17.16
CA ASP A 47 1.39 18.37 -18.34
C ASP A 47 1.16 17.09 -19.17
N GLU A 48 2.17 16.23 -19.26
CA GLU A 48 2.05 14.98 -20.01
C GLU A 48 1.19 13.95 -19.27
N LEU A 49 1.35 13.89 -17.94
CA LEU A 49 0.52 13.02 -17.09
C LEU A 49 -0.95 13.48 -17.09
N ILE A 50 -1.20 14.78 -17.07
CA ILE A 50 -2.54 15.37 -17.17
C ILE A 50 -3.19 14.97 -18.50
N LYS A 51 -2.49 15.11 -19.62
CA LYS A 51 -3.00 14.72 -20.93
C LYS A 51 -3.40 13.24 -21.01
N LEU A 52 -2.64 12.35 -20.34
CA LEU A 52 -3.00 10.94 -20.26
C LEU A 52 -4.32 10.74 -19.50
N VAL A 53 -4.51 11.48 -18.40
CA VAL A 53 -5.75 11.39 -17.61
C VAL A 53 -6.94 11.97 -18.35
N GLU A 54 -6.77 13.10 -19.05
CA GLU A 54 -7.81 13.72 -19.89
C GLU A 54 -8.24 12.82 -21.07
N GLN A 55 -7.34 11.95 -21.54
CA GLN A 55 -7.62 10.98 -22.59
C GLN A 55 -8.18 9.65 -22.05
N SER A 56 -8.25 9.49 -20.74
CA SER A 56 -8.79 8.29 -20.10
C SER A 56 -10.32 8.37 -19.99
N ASP A 57 -10.94 7.22 -19.69
CA ASP A 57 -12.40 7.11 -19.55
C ASP A 57 -12.90 7.59 -18.17
N PHE A 58 -12.03 8.16 -17.32
CA PHE A 58 -12.45 8.68 -16.03
C PHE A 58 -13.22 10.00 -16.17
N VAL A 59 -14.35 10.07 -15.48
CA VAL A 59 -15.21 11.27 -15.49
C VAL A 59 -14.78 12.23 -14.37
N ASN A 60 -14.46 13.47 -14.75
CA ASN A 60 -14.11 14.56 -13.82
C ASN A 60 -13.04 14.19 -12.76
N PRO A 61 -11.87 13.68 -13.16
CA PRO A 61 -10.81 13.40 -12.20
C PRO A 61 -10.35 14.69 -11.51
N THR A 62 -10.11 14.61 -10.21
CA THR A 62 -9.51 15.74 -9.47
C THR A 62 -8.00 15.73 -9.62
N ILE A 63 -7.41 16.79 -10.18
CA ILE A 63 -5.98 16.90 -10.42
C ILE A 63 -5.37 17.92 -9.45
N VAL A 64 -4.40 17.50 -8.67
CA VAL A 64 -3.64 18.34 -7.73
C VAL A 64 -2.19 18.38 -8.15
N GLN A 65 -1.72 19.54 -8.56
CA GLN A 65 -0.34 19.79 -8.96
C GLN A 65 0.44 20.46 -7.82
N ARG A 66 1.68 20.03 -7.58
CA ARG A 66 2.59 20.70 -6.66
C ARG A 66 3.52 21.62 -7.44
N ASP A 67 3.77 22.81 -6.92
CA ASP A 67 4.68 23.80 -7.54
C ASP A 67 6.14 23.39 -7.42
N SER A 68 6.48 22.55 -6.43
CA SER A 68 7.84 22.12 -6.14
C SER A 68 7.90 20.63 -5.81
N ASN A 69 9.08 20.04 -5.88
CA ASN A 69 9.29 18.64 -5.52
C ASN A 69 9.18 18.45 -4.00
N TRP A 70 8.14 17.76 -3.57
CA TRP A 70 7.94 17.38 -2.17
C TRP A 70 8.61 16.04 -1.84
N GLY A 71 8.93 15.27 -2.86
CA GLY A 71 9.40 13.88 -2.73
C GLY A 71 8.29 12.94 -2.27
N VAL A 72 8.40 11.67 -2.63
CA VAL A 72 7.34 10.65 -2.45
C VAL A 72 6.76 10.62 -1.02
N GLY A 73 7.61 10.76 0.00
CA GLY A 73 7.16 10.66 1.40
C GLY A 73 6.20 11.78 1.80
N ARG A 74 6.61 13.04 1.63
CA ARG A 74 5.78 14.20 1.97
C ARG A 74 4.58 14.31 1.04
N HIS A 75 4.78 14.03 -0.25
CA HIS A 75 3.73 14.09 -1.25
C HIS A 75 2.58 13.12 -0.92
N LEU A 76 2.90 11.88 -0.59
CA LEU A 76 1.94 10.86 -0.22
C LEU A 76 1.23 11.15 1.11
N ILE A 77 1.97 11.62 2.13
CA ILE A 77 1.36 11.99 3.42
C ILE A 77 0.41 13.18 3.20
N GLY A 78 0.82 14.19 2.42
CA GLY A 78 0.00 15.33 2.09
C GLY A 78 -1.28 14.97 1.30
N ALA A 79 -1.20 14.04 0.36
CA ALA A 79 -2.36 13.55 -0.38
C ALA A 79 -3.36 12.84 0.55
N ARG A 80 -2.90 11.94 1.43
CA ARG A 80 -3.77 11.28 2.41
C ARG A 80 -4.40 12.27 3.39
N ARG A 81 -3.64 13.28 3.87
CA ARG A 81 -4.17 14.36 4.71
C ARG A 81 -5.29 15.08 4.00
N SER A 82 -5.07 15.51 2.75
CA SER A 82 -6.07 16.23 1.98
C SER A 82 -7.34 15.41 1.79
N LEU A 83 -7.22 14.15 1.41
CA LEU A 83 -8.39 13.29 1.17
C LEU A 83 -9.15 12.94 2.46
N PHE A 84 -8.45 12.62 3.54
CA PHE A 84 -9.10 12.25 4.78
C PHE A 84 -9.54 13.46 5.62
N ASP A 85 -8.62 14.36 5.94
CA ASP A 85 -8.87 15.40 6.96
C ASP A 85 -9.61 16.60 6.37
N GLU A 86 -9.37 16.94 5.08
CA GLU A 86 -9.96 18.12 4.44
C GLU A 86 -11.21 17.77 3.64
N GLN A 87 -11.18 16.70 2.84
CA GLN A 87 -12.26 16.34 1.90
C GLN A 87 -13.24 15.30 2.45
N GLY A 88 -12.89 14.64 3.52
CA GLY A 88 -13.83 13.81 4.25
C GLY A 88 -14.09 12.41 3.67
N TYR A 89 -13.19 11.81 2.90
CA TYR A 89 -13.35 10.45 2.39
C TYR A 89 -13.36 9.41 3.51
N ASP A 90 -14.14 8.35 3.35
CA ASP A 90 -14.22 7.25 4.33
C ASP A 90 -13.10 6.24 4.13
N ARG A 91 -12.64 6.06 2.89
CA ARG A 91 -11.50 5.22 2.54
C ARG A 91 -10.76 5.71 1.31
N ILE A 92 -9.48 5.32 1.19
CA ILE A 92 -8.61 5.60 0.06
C ILE A 92 -8.02 4.29 -0.43
N ILE A 93 -8.06 4.05 -1.75
CA ILE A 93 -7.23 3.06 -2.42
C ILE A 93 -6.11 3.82 -3.11
N LEU A 94 -4.88 3.51 -2.71
CA LEU A 94 -3.70 4.23 -3.16
C LEU A 94 -2.94 3.42 -4.20
N PHE A 95 -2.60 4.06 -5.31
CA PHE A 95 -1.80 3.50 -6.39
C PHE A 95 -0.55 4.35 -6.62
N GLU A 96 0.58 3.68 -6.81
CA GLU A 96 1.79 4.27 -7.35
C GLU A 96 1.80 4.06 -8.88
N ASP A 97 2.65 4.78 -9.59
CA ASP A 97 2.67 4.79 -11.06
C ASP A 97 3.36 3.58 -11.72
N ASP A 98 3.68 2.53 -10.95
CA ASP A 98 4.47 1.37 -11.42
C ASP A 98 3.80 0.01 -11.17
N MET A 99 2.47 -0.01 -11.20
CA MET A 99 1.68 -1.23 -11.10
C MET A 99 0.74 -1.38 -12.30
N THR A 100 0.58 -2.60 -12.81
CA THR A 100 -0.54 -2.96 -13.68
C THR A 100 -1.53 -3.80 -12.91
N LEU A 101 -2.81 -3.41 -12.96
CA LEU A 101 -3.89 -4.04 -12.22
C LEU A 101 -4.63 -5.03 -13.13
N TYR A 102 -5.07 -6.16 -12.59
CA TYR A 102 -6.02 -7.02 -13.28
C TYR A 102 -7.45 -6.48 -13.14
N PRO A 103 -8.38 -6.86 -14.02
CA PRO A 103 -9.71 -6.24 -14.10
C PRO A 103 -10.55 -6.33 -12.83
N ASP A 104 -10.23 -7.23 -11.92
CA ASP A 104 -10.95 -7.42 -10.64
C ASP A 104 -10.24 -6.81 -9.43
N TYR A 105 -9.14 -6.07 -9.63
CA TYR A 105 -8.33 -5.53 -8.54
C TYR A 105 -9.12 -4.64 -7.61
N VAL A 106 -9.76 -3.60 -8.15
CA VAL A 106 -10.53 -2.62 -7.37
C VAL A 106 -11.68 -3.29 -6.66
N LYS A 107 -12.45 -4.14 -7.36
CA LYS A 107 -13.52 -4.96 -6.79
C LYS A 107 -13.03 -5.77 -5.58
N THR A 108 -11.90 -6.46 -5.75
CA THR A 108 -11.33 -7.30 -4.68
C THR A 108 -10.91 -6.48 -3.47
N VAL A 109 -10.22 -5.36 -3.68
CA VAL A 109 -9.76 -4.50 -2.58
C VAL A 109 -10.94 -3.88 -1.83
N LEU A 110 -11.99 -3.47 -2.53
CA LEU A 110 -13.22 -2.96 -1.93
C LEU A 110 -13.93 -4.03 -1.09
N ALA A 111 -14.13 -5.22 -1.67
CA ALA A 111 -14.74 -6.34 -0.96
C ALA A 111 -13.92 -6.78 0.26
N LEU A 112 -12.58 -6.79 0.14
CA LEU A 112 -11.71 -7.13 1.26
C LEU A 112 -11.71 -6.03 2.34
N SER A 113 -11.81 -4.76 1.95
CA SER A 113 -11.98 -3.64 2.88
C SER A 113 -13.28 -3.78 3.67
N ASP A 114 -14.40 -4.05 2.98
CA ASP A 114 -15.70 -4.26 3.63
C ASP A 114 -15.69 -5.51 4.54
N TRP A 115 -15.07 -6.59 4.09
CA TRP A 115 -14.89 -7.80 4.90
C TRP A 115 -14.06 -7.53 6.17
N SER A 116 -13.06 -6.64 6.09
CA SER A 116 -12.17 -6.32 7.19
C SER A 116 -12.82 -5.49 8.30
N GLU A 117 -13.93 -4.81 8.05
CA GLU A 117 -14.60 -3.94 9.02
C GLU A 117 -15.12 -4.66 10.27
N LYS A 118 -15.41 -5.96 10.14
CA LYS A 118 -15.81 -6.81 11.27
C LYS A 118 -14.67 -7.09 12.26
N TYR A 119 -13.42 -6.72 11.91
CA TYR A 119 -12.25 -6.88 12.75
C TYR A 119 -11.74 -5.51 13.21
N THR A 120 -11.28 -5.43 14.45
CA THR A 120 -10.79 -4.18 15.03
C THR A 120 -9.31 -3.92 14.81
N ASP A 121 -8.61 -4.89 14.26
CA ASP A 121 -7.16 -5.02 14.23
C ASP A 121 -6.57 -5.08 12.80
N ILE A 122 -7.41 -4.95 11.78
CA ILE A 122 -6.96 -4.85 10.39
C ILE A 122 -6.81 -3.38 10.02
N GLY A 123 -5.60 -2.99 9.63
CA GLY A 123 -5.26 -1.61 9.31
C GLY A 123 -5.30 -1.29 7.83
N THR A 124 -4.75 -2.17 7.00
CA THR A 124 -4.77 -2.02 5.54
C THR A 124 -5.01 -3.34 4.85
N VAL A 125 -5.63 -3.28 3.68
CA VAL A 125 -5.85 -4.42 2.81
C VAL A 125 -5.35 -4.13 1.41
N MET A 126 -4.87 -5.15 0.70
CA MET A 126 -4.42 -5.04 -0.69
C MET A 126 -4.69 -6.36 -1.44
N ALA A 127 -4.64 -6.31 -2.75
CA ALA A 127 -4.81 -7.50 -3.59
C ALA A 127 -3.54 -7.81 -4.41
N TYR A 128 -2.38 -7.45 -3.86
CA TYR A 128 -1.09 -7.74 -4.46
C TYR A 128 -0.19 -8.48 -3.50
N ASN A 129 0.26 -9.65 -3.93
CA ASN A 129 1.24 -10.46 -3.22
C ASN A 129 2.28 -10.98 -4.21
N LEU A 130 3.55 -10.90 -3.84
CA LEU A 130 4.63 -11.46 -4.64
C LEU A 130 4.79 -12.94 -4.32
N ASN A 131 3.98 -13.77 -4.94
CA ASN A 131 4.07 -15.22 -4.85
C ASN A 131 4.02 -15.82 -6.25
N PRO A 132 5.08 -16.51 -6.69
CA PRO A 132 5.08 -17.23 -7.96
C PRO A 132 4.30 -18.55 -7.81
N THR A 133 2.99 -18.46 -7.55
CA THR A 133 2.11 -19.64 -7.48
C THR A 133 1.78 -20.17 -8.86
N SER A 134 1.71 -21.49 -9.00
CA SER A 134 1.17 -22.10 -10.22
C SER A 134 -0.31 -21.76 -10.41
N LYS A 135 -0.83 -21.86 -11.64
CA LYS A 135 -2.25 -21.60 -11.91
C LYS A 135 -3.17 -22.49 -11.09
N GLU A 136 -2.83 -23.73 -10.89
CA GLU A 136 -3.63 -24.69 -10.11
C GLU A 136 -3.72 -24.29 -8.62
N VAL A 137 -2.64 -23.71 -8.08
CA VAL A 137 -2.64 -23.18 -6.72
C VAL A 137 -3.46 -21.91 -6.66
N GLN A 138 -3.34 -21.03 -7.67
CA GLN A 138 -4.12 -19.80 -7.74
C GLN A 138 -5.63 -20.08 -7.76
N GLU A 139 -6.08 -21.03 -8.57
CA GLU A 139 -7.51 -21.43 -8.64
C GLU A 139 -8.08 -21.84 -7.28
N LYS A 140 -7.30 -22.58 -6.48
CA LYS A 140 -7.71 -23.04 -5.15
C LYS A 140 -7.62 -21.96 -4.07
N ALA A 141 -6.84 -20.91 -4.30
CA ALA A 141 -6.51 -19.89 -3.32
C ALA A 141 -7.16 -18.53 -3.59
N LEU A 142 -8.11 -18.44 -4.53
CA LEU A 142 -8.70 -17.17 -4.97
C LEU A 142 -9.28 -16.32 -3.83
N ASP A 143 -9.89 -16.94 -2.82
CA ASP A 143 -10.49 -16.27 -1.67
C ASP A 143 -9.59 -16.32 -0.42
N GLN A 144 -8.39 -16.86 -0.54
CA GLN A 144 -7.47 -16.94 0.58
C GLN A 144 -6.73 -15.61 0.75
N ILE A 145 -6.64 -15.17 1.99
CA ILE A 145 -5.93 -13.96 2.39
C ILE A 145 -4.94 -14.28 3.50
N ILE A 146 -3.86 -13.52 3.54
CA ILE A 146 -2.79 -13.68 4.52
C ILE A 146 -2.40 -12.33 5.13
N VAL A 147 -1.82 -12.40 6.31
CA VAL A 147 -1.14 -11.26 6.92
C VAL A 147 0.16 -10.97 6.16
N THR A 148 0.45 -9.70 5.89
CA THR A 148 1.69 -9.28 5.23
C THR A 148 2.41 -8.19 6.01
N ASN A 149 3.74 -8.18 5.91
CA ASN A 149 4.61 -7.10 6.39
C ASN A 149 5.51 -6.54 5.28
N ARG A 150 5.24 -6.91 4.03
CA ARG A 150 6.03 -6.49 2.86
C ARG A 150 5.67 -5.07 2.43
N HIS A 151 5.41 -4.85 1.16
CA HIS A 151 5.14 -3.56 0.52
C HIS A 151 3.76 -2.96 0.85
N PHE A 152 3.52 -1.75 0.35
CA PHE A 152 2.25 -1.02 0.44
C PHE A 152 1.68 -0.68 -0.94
N TRP A 153 1.90 -1.50 -1.94
CA TRP A 153 1.44 -1.23 -3.30
C TRP A 153 -0.05 -1.51 -3.46
N GLY A 154 -0.78 -0.54 -3.98
CA GLY A 154 -2.21 -0.68 -4.27
C GLY A 154 -3.08 -0.95 -3.03
N TYR A 155 -2.76 -0.41 -1.87
CA TYR A 155 -3.48 -0.71 -0.65
C TYR A 155 -4.68 0.20 -0.39
N CYS A 156 -5.66 -0.34 0.33
CA CYS A 156 -6.77 0.41 0.90
C CYS A 156 -6.55 0.66 2.39
N ILE A 157 -6.87 1.87 2.84
CA ILE A 157 -6.92 2.27 4.24
C ILE A 157 -8.23 3.04 4.49
N THR A 158 -8.87 2.81 5.63
CA THR A 158 -10.09 3.51 6.05
C THR A 158 -9.77 4.73 6.90
N ARG A 159 -10.71 5.69 6.96
CA ARG A 159 -10.64 6.86 7.83
C ARG A 159 -10.44 6.48 9.30
N LYS A 160 -11.17 5.48 9.79
CA LYS A 160 -11.04 4.98 11.17
C LYS A 160 -9.59 4.64 11.51
N VAL A 161 -8.92 3.90 10.64
CA VAL A 161 -7.51 3.52 10.83
C VAL A 161 -6.60 4.74 10.69
N TRP A 162 -6.86 5.60 9.67
CA TRP A 162 -6.08 6.82 9.48
C TRP A 162 -6.12 7.73 10.69
N ASP A 163 -7.30 7.99 11.25
CA ASP A 163 -7.48 8.85 12.42
C ASP A 163 -6.74 8.34 13.65
N ASP A 164 -6.61 7.02 13.79
CA ASP A 164 -5.87 6.41 14.89
C ASP A 164 -4.34 6.45 14.71
N ILE A 165 -3.82 6.50 13.48
CA ILE A 165 -2.38 6.44 13.21
C ILE A 165 -1.75 7.77 12.77
N LYS A 166 -2.53 8.73 12.29
CA LYS A 166 -2.04 9.96 11.64
C LYS A 166 -1.16 10.82 12.54
N ASP A 167 -1.40 10.83 13.84
CA ASP A 167 -0.59 11.59 14.81
C ASP A 167 0.88 11.15 14.78
N ILE A 168 1.15 9.85 14.67
CA ILE A 168 2.50 9.29 14.57
C ILE A 168 3.13 9.69 13.23
N ILE A 169 2.35 9.63 12.15
CA ILE A 169 2.81 9.96 10.79
C ILE A 169 3.13 11.45 10.69
N TYR A 170 2.26 12.32 11.18
CA TYR A 170 2.46 13.77 11.15
C TYR A 170 3.65 14.20 12.02
N GLN A 171 3.79 13.62 13.21
CA GLN A 171 4.96 13.88 14.06
C GLN A 171 6.26 13.48 13.36
N TYR A 172 6.25 12.41 12.59
CA TYR A 172 7.42 11.98 11.83
C TYR A 172 7.68 12.89 10.63
N GLU A 173 6.64 13.31 9.91
CA GLU A 173 6.74 14.25 8.80
C GLU A 173 7.37 15.56 9.26
N ASP A 174 6.84 16.16 10.31
CA ASP A 174 7.33 17.43 10.85
C ASP A 174 8.81 17.39 11.25
N LYS A 175 9.21 16.28 11.89
CA LYS A 175 10.57 16.16 12.44
C LYS A 175 11.61 15.71 11.45
N TYR A 176 11.26 14.92 10.45
CA TYR A 176 12.23 14.15 9.68
C TYR A 176 12.02 14.12 8.17
N ILE A 177 10.80 14.35 7.68
CA ILE A 177 10.53 14.37 6.24
C ILE A 177 10.44 15.82 5.72
N GLY A 178 9.66 16.64 6.34
CA GLY A 178 9.32 18.05 6.01
C GLY A 178 10.18 18.71 4.95
N SER A 179 11.12 19.55 5.37
CA SER A 179 12.07 20.23 4.50
C SER A 179 13.45 19.56 4.39
N ILE A 180 13.64 18.37 5.00
CA ILE A 180 14.95 17.71 5.03
C ILE A 180 15.10 16.82 3.77
N PRO A 181 16.10 17.08 2.89
CA PRO A 181 16.39 16.23 1.76
C PRO A 181 16.63 14.78 2.17
N TYR A 182 16.27 13.84 1.29
CA TYR A 182 16.32 12.40 1.59
C TYR A 182 17.69 11.94 2.12
N ASN A 183 18.76 12.41 1.52
CA ASN A 183 20.13 12.02 1.89
C ASN A 183 20.61 12.61 3.22
N ASP A 184 20.01 13.73 3.67
CA ASP A 184 20.40 14.48 4.85
C ASP A 184 19.58 14.09 6.09
N ARG A 185 18.64 13.16 5.95
CA ARG A 185 17.77 12.75 7.04
C ARG A 185 18.55 12.15 8.20
N PRO A 186 18.26 12.56 9.46
CA PRO A 186 19.05 12.18 10.63
C PRO A 186 18.77 10.74 11.08
N HIS A 187 19.39 9.76 10.44
CA HIS A 187 19.17 8.32 10.67
C HIS A 187 19.21 7.91 12.15
N ARG A 188 20.11 8.48 12.97
CA ARG A 188 20.16 8.16 14.40
C ARG A 188 18.90 8.57 15.15
N ARG A 189 18.38 9.78 14.88
CA ARG A 189 17.15 10.31 15.50
C ARG A 189 15.93 9.53 15.03
N ILE A 190 15.87 9.19 13.74
CA ILE A 190 14.82 8.35 13.15
C ILE A 190 14.84 6.97 13.80
N ARG A 191 16.00 6.34 13.93
CA ARG A 191 16.13 5.06 14.61
C ARG A 191 15.61 5.11 16.06
N MET A 192 15.93 6.16 16.79
CA MET A 192 15.42 6.34 18.16
C MET A 192 13.89 6.55 18.19
N PHE A 193 13.33 7.21 17.19
CA PHE A 193 11.88 7.34 17.06
C PHE A 193 11.21 5.96 16.89
N PHE A 194 11.74 5.10 16.02
CA PHE A 194 11.25 3.73 15.83
C PHE A 194 11.41 2.88 17.09
N ILE A 195 12.56 2.92 17.77
CA ILE A 195 12.79 2.20 19.02
C ILE A 195 11.78 2.61 20.10
N ARG A 196 11.50 3.91 20.24
CA ARG A 196 10.48 4.40 21.19
C ARG A 196 9.08 3.90 20.85
N GLY A 197 8.73 3.83 19.57
CA GLY A 197 7.48 3.21 19.11
C GLY A 197 7.41 1.73 19.53
N TRP A 198 8.47 0.99 19.33
CA TRP A 198 8.58 -0.40 19.76
C TRP A 198 8.44 -0.57 21.27
N MET A 199 9.12 0.27 22.05
CA MET A 199 9.03 0.23 23.51
C MET A 199 7.59 0.51 24.00
N LYS A 200 6.87 1.42 23.36
CA LYS A 200 5.46 1.68 23.70
C LYS A 200 4.61 0.43 23.52
N LYS A 201 4.77 -0.29 22.41
CA LYS A 201 4.05 -1.54 22.18
C LYS A 201 4.47 -2.64 23.16
N GLY A 202 5.76 -2.78 23.43
CA GLY A 202 6.24 -3.74 24.40
C GLY A 202 5.64 -3.54 25.80
N ARG A 203 5.45 -2.29 26.25
CA ARG A 203 4.77 -1.97 27.51
C ARG A 203 3.31 -2.40 27.50
N ARG A 204 2.59 -2.21 26.39
CA ARG A 204 1.19 -2.66 26.25
C ARG A 204 1.10 -4.19 26.37
N LEU A 205 2.03 -4.92 25.76
CA LEU A 205 2.12 -6.37 25.89
C LEU A 205 2.37 -6.80 27.33
N LEU A 206 3.27 -6.12 28.03
CA LEU A 206 3.61 -6.39 29.45
C LEU A 206 2.46 -6.02 30.40
N SER A 207 1.59 -5.07 30.03
CA SER A 207 0.41 -4.72 30.82
C SER A 207 -0.78 -5.69 30.68
N GLY A 208 -0.60 -6.80 29.97
CA GLY A 208 -1.63 -7.83 29.80
C GLY A 208 -2.64 -7.51 28.72
N GLU A 209 -2.40 -6.50 27.88
CA GLU A 209 -3.24 -6.24 26.71
C GLU A 209 -3.13 -7.43 25.75
N LYS A 210 -4.24 -8.15 25.59
CA LYS A 210 -4.31 -9.26 24.65
C LYS A 210 -4.30 -8.70 23.23
N LEU A 211 -3.16 -8.81 22.57
CA LEU A 211 -3.09 -8.66 21.13
C LEU A 211 -3.51 -9.98 20.49
N ALA A 212 -4.23 -9.90 19.38
CA ALA A 212 -4.50 -11.09 18.59
C ALA A 212 -3.15 -11.76 18.21
N PRO A 213 -3.08 -13.10 18.18
CA PRO A 213 -1.81 -13.81 17.88
C PRO A 213 -1.17 -13.34 16.58
N GLU A 214 -1.95 -12.95 15.60
CA GLU A 214 -1.55 -12.44 14.30
C GLU A 214 -0.70 -11.16 14.45
N HIS A 215 -0.95 -10.34 15.44
CA HIS A 215 -0.21 -9.09 15.71
C HIS A 215 1.17 -9.35 16.31
N LEU A 216 1.35 -10.45 17.02
CA LEU A 216 2.65 -10.81 17.61
C LEU A 216 3.65 -11.21 16.54
N LEU A 217 3.17 -11.68 15.38
CA LEU A 217 4.01 -12.09 14.25
C LEU A 217 4.51 -10.90 13.42
N LEU A 218 3.96 -9.71 13.63
CA LEU A 218 4.23 -8.53 12.82
C LEU A 218 5.18 -7.55 13.50
N ALA A 219 6.43 -7.94 13.67
CA ALA A 219 7.48 -6.93 13.81
C ALA A 219 7.57 -6.15 12.48
N PRO A 220 7.37 -4.83 12.44
CA PRO A 220 7.48 -4.07 11.19
C PRO A 220 8.89 -4.18 10.57
N PHE A 221 9.88 -4.49 11.43
CA PHE A 221 11.26 -4.73 11.01
C PHE A 221 11.84 -5.92 11.78
N PRO A 222 12.03 -7.06 11.14
CA PRO A 222 12.63 -8.24 11.80
C PRO A 222 14.09 -8.03 12.23
N LYS A 223 14.77 -7.05 11.62
CA LYS A 223 16.12 -6.59 12.03
C LYS A 223 16.17 -5.08 11.90
N PHE A 224 16.65 -4.39 12.95
CA PHE A 224 16.94 -2.96 12.83
C PHE A 224 18.12 -2.77 11.89
N PRO A 225 17.94 -2.24 10.67
CA PRO A 225 19.06 -1.98 9.77
C PRO A 225 19.96 -0.91 10.37
N TRP A 226 21.24 -0.93 10.04
CA TRP A 226 22.20 0.11 10.44
C TRP A 226 21.71 1.51 10.01
N ARG A 227 21.17 1.61 8.79
CA ARG A 227 20.42 2.78 8.33
C ARG A 227 18.93 2.57 8.60
N SER A 228 18.33 3.49 9.34
CA SER A 228 16.88 3.46 9.55
C SER A 228 16.16 3.68 8.25
N PRO A 229 15.09 2.94 7.99
CA PRO A 229 14.22 3.24 6.86
C PRO A 229 13.63 4.64 7.08
N THR A 230 13.66 5.46 6.03
CA THR A 230 13.21 6.86 6.07
C THR A 230 12.02 7.10 5.15
N SER A 231 11.42 6.04 4.62
CA SER A 231 10.28 6.11 3.73
C SER A 231 8.97 6.33 4.49
N GLN A 232 7.98 6.83 3.77
CA GLN A 232 6.61 6.94 4.28
C GLN A 232 5.99 5.56 4.54
N ASP A 233 6.37 4.52 3.82
CA ASP A 233 5.94 3.14 4.06
C ASP A 233 6.40 2.65 5.43
N ALA A 234 7.65 2.92 5.76
CA ALA A 234 8.23 2.53 7.03
C ALA A 234 7.50 3.18 8.21
N ILE A 235 7.18 4.48 8.12
CA ILE A 235 6.45 5.15 9.21
C ILE A 235 5.00 4.71 9.26
N THR A 236 4.36 4.45 8.12
CA THR A 236 3.00 3.91 8.08
C THR A 236 2.95 2.52 8.71
N ALA A 237 3.91 1.64 8.37
CA ALA A 237 4.03 0.31 8.97
C ALA A 237 4.25 0.39 10.50
N LEU A 238 5.13 1.30 10.95
CA LEU A 238 5.34 1.51 12.39
C LEU A 238 4.07 1.99 13.08
N ALA A 239 3.38 2.97 12.52
CA ALA A 239 2.19 3.55 13.10
C ALA A 239 1.07 2.50 13.24
N LEU A 240 0.80 1.73 12.20
CA LEU A 240 -0.11 0.60 12.22
C LEU A 240 0.28 -0.39 13.32
N TRP A 241 1.54 -0.81 13.35
CA TRP A 241 2.01 -1.77 14.32
C TRP A 241 1.93 -1.26 15.77
N VAL A 242 2.28 0.00 16.04
CA VAL A 242 2.17 0.61 17.38
C VAL A 242 0.72 0.63 17.86
N ARG A 243 -0.23 0.87 16.95
CA ARG A 243 -1.67 0.89 17.26
C ARG A 243 -2.31 -0.50 17.30
N GLY A 244 -1.58 -1.56 16.95
CA GLY A 244 -2.06 -2.94 17.01
C GLY A 244 -2.76 -3.41 15.74
N TYR A 245 -2.53 -2.75 14.62
CA TYR A 245 -3.08 -3.14 13.33
C TYR A 245 -2.16 -4.10 12.58
N CYS A 246 -2.75 -5.09 11.92
CA CYS A 246 -2.09 -5.90 10.90
C CYS A 246 -2.47 -5.42 9.48
N ARG A 247 -1.75 -5.92 8.51
CA ARG A 247 -1.99 -5.68 7.08
C ARG A 247 -2.32 -6.99 6.39
N LEU A 248 -3.33 -6.98 5.53
CA LEU A 248 -3.74 -8.18 4.80
C LEU A 248 -3.48 -8.02 3.30
N THR A 249 -3.24 -9.16 2.66
CA THR A 249 -3.20 -9.26 1.21
C THR A 249 -3.83 -10.58 0.76
N THR A 250 -4.26 -10.63 -0.50
CA THR A 250 -4.68 -11.89 -1.13
C THR A 250 -3.48 -12.81 -1.36
N VAL A 251 -3.69 -14.12 -1.29
CA VAL A 251 -2.67 -15.11 -1.68
C VAL A 251 -2.39 -14.99 -3.18
N VAL A 252 -3.45 -14.90 -3.97
CA VAL A 252 -3.35 -14.75 -5.43
C VAL A 252 -3.16 -13.27 -5.78
N PRO A 253 -2.07 -12.90 -6.46
CA PRO A 253 -1.84 -11.52 -6.88
C PRO A 253 -2.85 -11.09 -7.95
N ARG A 254 -3.44 -9.91 -7.78
CA ARG A 254 -4.35 -9.27 -8.76
C ARG A 254 -3.75 -8.01 -9.37
N ALA A 255 -2.44 -7.93 -9.33
CA ALA A 255 -1.65 -6.89 -9.99
C ALA A 255 -0.26 -7.41 -10.28
N ARG A 256 0.45 -6.67 -11.11
CA ARG A 256 1.87 -6.91 -11.39
C ARG A 256 2.65 -5.63 -11.12
N TYR A 257 3.75 -5.74 -10.40
CA TYR A 257 4.70 -4.64 -10.27
C TYR A 257 5.53 -4.54 -11.56
N ILE A 258 5.60 -3.34 -12.14
CA ILE A 258 6.29 -3.09 -13.40
C ILE A 258 7.48 -2.13 -13.27
N GLY A 259 7.78 -1.66 -12.06
CA GLY A 259 8.83 -0.69 -11.77
C GLY A 259 10.26 -1.24 -11.86
N GLU A 260 10.64 -1.76 -13.03
CA GLU A 260 11.98 -2.32 -13.29
C GLU A 260 13.08 -1.26 -13.14
N LYS A 261 12.77 0.00 -13.45
CA LYS A 261 13.69 1.14 -13.35
C LYS A 261 13.15 2.17 -12.38
N GLY A 262 13.90 2.49 -11.36
CA GLY A 262 13.50 3.47 -10.35
C GLY A 262 14.64 3.82 -9.41
N LEU A 263 14.38 4.67 -8.42
CA LEU A 263 15.41 5.13 -7.47
C LEU A 263 16.08 3.97 -6.69
N HIS A 264 15.33 2.92 -6.43
CA HIS A 264 15.76 1.77 -5.62
C HIS A 264 15.78 0.45 -6.41
N PHE A 265 15.41 0.46 -7.68
CA PHE A 265 15.32 -0.71 -8.53
C PHE A 265 16.18 -0.58 -9.78
N SER A 266 16.89 -1.66 -10.08
CA SER A 266 17.51 -1.93 -11.40
C SER A 266 16.90 -3.22 -11.96
N PRO A 267 17.07 -3.51 -13.26
CA PRO A 267 16.62 -4.78 -13.85
C PRO A 267 17.11 -6.02 -13.08
N GLU A 268 18.34 -5.99 -12.57
CA GLU A 268 18.92 -7.09 -11.79
C GLU A 268 18.21 -7.25 -10.44
N VAL A 269 17.91 -6.15 -9.73
CA VAL A 269 17.17 -6.17 -8.47
C VAL A 269 15.74 -6.62 -8.71
N PHE A 270 15.08 -6.14 -9.75
CA PHE A 270 13.74 -6.53 -10.15
C PHE A 270 13.65 -8.06 -10.35
N LYS A 271 14.57 -8.62 -11.13
CA LYS A 271 14.67 -10.06 -11.36
C LYS A 271 15.03 -10.85 -10.11
N ALA A 272 15.98 -10.37 -9.31
CA ALA A 272 16.38 -11.02 -8.05
C ALA A 272 15.26 -11.08 -7.02
N GLN A 273 14.28 -10.16 -7.11
CA GLN A 273 13.08 -10.16 -6.25
C GLN A 273 11.95 -11.04 -6.81
N GLY A 274 12.10 -11.62 -8.01
CA GLY A 274 11.14 -12.52 -8.62
C GLY A 274 9.95 -11.83 -9.28
N PHE A 275 10.02 -10.51 -9.55
CA PHE A 275 8.91 -9.78 -10.18
C PHE A 275 8.68 -10.21 -11.63
N ASP A 276 9.71 -10.71 -12.31
CA ASP A 276 9.66 -11.25 -13.67
C ASP A 276 9.06 -12.66 -13.75
N SER A 277 9.00 -13.38 -12.64
CA SER A 277 8.53 -14.77 -12.56
C SER A 277 7.06 -14.92 -12.16
N GLN A 278 6.37 -13.81 -11.89
CA GLN A 278 4.96 -13.83 -11.53
C GLN A 278 4.12 -14.42 -12.66
N GLN A 279 3.31 -15.44 -12.33
CA GLN A 279 2.34 -16.02 -13.26
C GLN A 279 1.01 -15.29 -13.13
N ASP A 280 0.46 -14.88 -14.27
CA ASP A 280 -0.84 -14.21 -14.32
C ASP A 280 -1.97 -15.24 -14.23
N TYR A 281 -3.03 -14.89 -13.50
CA TYR A 281 -4.29 -15.61 -13.48
C TYR A 281 -5.30 -14.84 -14.35
N ASP A 282 -6.14 -15.56 -15.06
CA ASP A 282 -7.25 -14.96 -15.80
C ASP A 282 -8.45 -14.75 -14.86
N PHE A 283 -8.71 -13.49 -14.52
CA PHE A 283 -9.83 -13.11 -13.66
C PHE A 283 -11.09 -12.73 -14.41
N SER A 284 -11.13 -12.86 -15.76
CA SER A 284 -12.23 -12.43 -16.59
C SER A 284 -13.54 -13.19 -16.34
N GLU A 285 -13.45 -14.43 -15.83
CA GLU A 285 -14.60 -15.29 -15.54
C GLU A 285 -15.10 -15.21 -14.09
N ILE A 286 -14.46 -14.41 -13.22
CA ILE A 286 -14.87 -14.31 -11.82
C ILE A 286 -16.05 -13.37 -11.66
N THR A 287 -17.28 -13.94 -11.68
CA THR A 287 -18.52 -13.19 -11.50
C THR A 287 -19.12 -13.29 -10.09
N ARG A 288 -18.60 -14.18 -9.24
CA ARG A 288 -19.11 -14.45 -7.90
C ARG A 288 -18.62 -13.42 -6.86
N SER A 289 -19.28 -13.35 -5.74
CA SER A 289 -18.79 -12.66 -4.54
C SER A 289 -17.63 -13.45 -3.92
N TYR A 290 -16.71 -12.72 -3.28
CA TYR A 290 -15.59 -13.34 -2.55
C TYR A 290 -16.02 -13.81 -1.17
N GLU A 291 -15.58 -15.01 -0.79
CA GLU A 291 -15.71 -15.58 0.55
C GLU A 291 -14.33 -15.64 1.21
N PHE A 292 -13.82 -14.49 1.65
CA PHE A 292 -12.45 -14.40 2.16
C PHE A 292 -12.22 -15.27 3.39
N THR A 293 -11.16 -16.06 3.33
CA THR A 293 -10.66 -16.90 4.41
C THR A 293 -9.25 -16.49 4.80
N LEU A 294 -9.07 -16.04 6.05
CA LEU A 294 -7.76 -15.70 6.58
C LEU A 294 -6.98 -16.96 6.93
N LEU A 295 -5.87 -17.18 6.24
CA LEU A 295 -4.94 -18.24 6.56
C LEU A 295 -4.01 -17.81 7.70
N THR A 296 -3.97 -18.58 8.76
CA THR A 296 -3.05 -18.40 9.90
C THR A 296 -2.05 -19.53 10.04
N LYS A 297 -2.29 -20.66 9.35
CA LYS A 297 -1.47 -21.87 9.38
C LYS A 297 -1.28 -22.43 7.98
N ASN A 298 -0.13 -23.07 7.77
CA ASN A 298 0.16 -23.84 6.56
C ASN A 298 -0.58 -25.20 6.56
N ALA A 299 -0.39 -25.99 5.49
CA ALA A 299 -1.01 -27.30 5.35
C ALA A 299 -0.57 -28.30 6.44
N GLN A 300 0.57 -28.09 7.08
CA GLN A 300 1.09 -28.89 8.18
C GLN A 300 0.57 -28.44 9.55
N GLY A 301 -0.25 -27.38 9.62
CA GLY A 301 -0.79 -26.81 10.85
C GLY A 301 0.16 -25.87 11.59
N GLU A 302 1.29 -25.51 11.00
CA GLU A 302 2.24 -24.58 11.58
C GLU A 302 1.83 -23.12 11.30
N PRO A 303 2.11 -22.18 12.22
CA PRO A 303 1.81 -20.77 12.01
C PRO A 303 2.51 -20.20 10.77
N LEU A 304 1.76 -19.54 9.91
CA LEU A 304 2.31 -18.87 8.74
C LEU A 304 3.16 -17.66 9.14
N LYS A 305 4.27 -17.51 8.45
CA LYS A 305 5.05 -16.26 8.53
C LYS A 305 4.35 -15.17 7.70
N PRO A 306 4.42 -13.90 8.13
CA PRO A 306 3.84 -12.80 7.35
C PRO A 306 4.34 -12.78 5.91
N GLY A 307 3.40 -12.73 4.95
CA GLY A 307 3.69 -12.74 3.52
C GLY A 307 4.02 -14.12 2.94
N SER A 308 3.85 -15.20 3.73
CA SER A 308 3.94 -16.60 3.29
C SER A 308 2.54 -17.23 3.33
N TYR A 309 2.31 -18.23 2.49
CA TYR A 309 1.09 -19.05 2.48
C TYR A 309 1.44 -20.57 2.53
N GLU A 310 2.73 -20.90 2.53
CA GLU A 310 3.30 -22.25 2.69
C GLU A 310 4.01 -22.42 4.03
#